data_1f610261a71b676302ee2c31de0597c2
#
_entry.id   1f610261a71b676302ee2c31de0597c2
#
_cell.length_a   1.000
_cell.length_b   1.000
_cell.length_c   1.000
_cell.angle_alpha   90.00
_cell.angle_beta   90.00
_cell.angle_gamma   90.00
#
_symmetry.space_group_name_H-M   'P 1'
#
loop_
_entity.id
_entity.type
_entity.pdbx_description
1 polymer ?
#
loop_
_entity_poly.entity_id
_entity_poly.type
_entity_poly.pdbx_seq_one_letter_code
_entity_poly.pdbx_strand_id
1 'polypeptide(L)'
;MVEIVAYRPQQRQALLDLSLRAWAPVFPLMEQDVPAFVYRSFYPEGWRQRQTADLAEVLDGEPDGVDVAVLDGRPVGWVCTRLHPEDRMGEVYIVVVDPDYQRRGIGRALMNHSMEQARAAGMAMVMVETGGDHGHAPARATYEGLGFQRWPVARYFKDLADGD
;
A
#
# COMPACT_ATOMS: atom_id res chain seq x y z
N MET A 1 22.24 8.03 -1.22
CA MET A 1 20.99 8.76 -1.54
C MET A 1 20.03 7.78 -2.18
N VAL A 2 18.76 7.81 -1.80
CA VAL A 2 17.76 6.96 -2.41
C VAL A 2 17.39 7.48 -3.82
N GLU A 3 17.32 6.57 -4.77
CA GLU A 3 16.84 6.85 -6.13
C GLU A 3 15.49 6.19 -6.32
N ILE A 4 14.58 6.83 -7.07
CA ILE A 4 13.31 6.23 -7.47
C ILE A 4 13.39 5.95 -8.97
N VAL A 5 13.23 4.68 -9.32
CA VAL A 5 13.35 4.19 -10.68
C VAL A 5 12.12 3.38 -11.10
N ALA A 6 11.85 3.31 -12.38
CA ALA A 6 10.79 2.45 -12.90
C ALA A 6 11.06 0.98 -12.53
N TYR A 7 10.00 0.28 -12.20
CA TYR A 7 10.05 -1.14 -11.85
C TYR A 7 10.60 -1.99 -12.99
N ARG A 8 11.36 -3.02 -12.61
CA ARG A 8 11.86 -4.04 -13.53
C ARG A 8 11.53 -5.43 -12.99
N PRO A 9 11.16 -6.41 -13.85
CA PRO A 9 10.78 -7.75 -13.41
C PRO A 9 11.82 -8.46 -12.53
N GLN A 10 13.10 -8.15 -12.69
CA GLN A 10 14.17 -8.70 -11.86
C GLN A 10 14.08 -8.30 -10.38
N GLN A 11 13.36 -7.20 -10.08
CA GLN A 11 13.15 -6.71 -8.71
C GLN A 11 11.95 -7.39 -8.02
N ARG A 12 11.13 -8.12 -8.76
CA ARG A 12 9.85 -8.67 -8.30
C ARG A 12 9.95 -9.40 -6.97
N GLN A 13 10.86 -10.37 -6.87
CA GLN A 13 10.99 -11.18 -5.65
C GLN A 13 11.44 -10.33 -4.45
N ALA A 14 12.37 -9.41 -4.66
CA ALA A 14 12.83 -8.52 -3.60
C ALA A 14 11.68 -7.61 -3.09
N LEU A 15 10.81 -7.12 -3.99
CA LEU A 15 9.66 -6.30 -3.61
C LEU A 15 8.62 -7.12 -2.83
N LEU A 16 8.34 -8.35 -3.23
CA LEU A 16 7.44 -9.24 -2.49
C LEU A 16 8.00 -9.52 -1.09
N ASP A 17 9.28 -9.86 -0.98
CA ASP A 17 9.91 -10.20 0.30
C ASP A 17 9.91 -9.02 1.29
N LEU A 18 10.30 -7.81 0.84
CA LEU A 18 10.29 -6.64 1.71
C LEU A 18 8.85 -6.25 2.11
N SER A 19 7.90 -6.43 1.20
CA SER A 19 6.50 -6.12 1.46
C SER A 19 5.91 -7.03 2.54
N LEU A 20 6.13 -8.34 2.47
CA LEU A 20 5.65 -9.27 3.50
C LEU A 20 6.27 -8.95 4.87
N ARG A 21 7.53 -8.55 4.92
CA ARG A 21 8.17 -8.11 6.17
C ARG A 21 7.54 -6.81 6.71
N ALA A 22 7.21 -5.88 5.83
CA ALA A 22 6.58 -4.62 6.21
C ALA A 22 5.16 -4.81 6.76
N TRP A 23 4.39 -5.74 6.20
CA TRP A 23 3.03 -6.04 6.66
C TRP A 23 2.95 -7.03 7.82
N ALA A 24 4.03 -7.74 8.16
CA ALA A 24 4.03 -8.72 9.25
C ALA A 24 3.55 -8.16 10.60
N PRO A 25 3.88 -6.93 11.02
CA PRO A 25 3.33 -6.37 12.25
C PRO A 25 1.91 -5.83 12.10
N VAL A 26 1.44 -5.55 10.87
CA VAL A 26 0.15 -4.91 10.61
C VAL A 26 -1.00 -5.91 10.74
N PHE A 27 -0.91 -7.08 10.12
CA PHE A 27 -1.99 -8.04 10.06
C PHE A 27 -2.43 -8.57 11.43
N PRO A 28 -1.54 -8.92 12.38
CA PRO A 28 -1.96 -9.35 13.70
C PRO A 28 -2.73 -8.27 14.48
N LEU A 29 -2.37 -7.01 14.32
CA LEU A 29 -3.08 -5.89 14.95
C LEU A 29 -4.44 -5.66 14.28
N MET A 30 -4.49 -5.70 12.96
CA MET A 30 -5.73 -5.57 12.20
C MET A 30 -6.71 -6.70 12.55
N GLU A 31 -6.25 -7.94 12.68
CA GLU A 31 -7.08 -9.09 13.06
C GLU A 31 -7.83 -8.86 14.36
N GLN A 32 -7.24 -8.16 15.33
CA GLN A 32 -7.88 -7.83 16.60
C GLN A 32 -9.03 -6.83 16.47
N ASP A 33 -8.99 -5.98 15.45
CA ASP A 33 -9.92 -4.86 15.28
C ASP A 33 -11.08 -5.16 14.31
N VAL A 34 -10.97 -6.22 13.50
CA VAL A 34 -12.00 -6.58 12.53
C VAL A 34 -12.83 -7.78 13.00
N PRO A 35 -14.09 -7.93 12.54
CA PRO A 35 -14.89 -9.08 12.87
C PRO A 35 -14.20 -10.39 12.47
N ALA A 36 -14.14 -11.36 13.38
CA ALA A 36 -13.40 -12.61 13.18
C ALA A 36 -13.86 -13.39 11.95
N PHE A 37 -15.16 -13.39 11.65
CA PHE A 37 -15.69 -14.08 10.47
C PHE A 37 -15.20 -13.43 9.18
N VAL A 38 -15.05 -12.10 9.16
CA VAL A 38 -14.53 -11.36 8.00
C VAL A 38 -13.07 -11.72 7.77
N TYR A 39 -12.26 -11.68 8.83
CA TYR A 39 -10.83 -11.99 8.72
C TYR A 39 -10.61 -13.42 8.20
N ARG A 40 -11.35 -14.40 8.76
CA ARG A 40 -11.28 -15.79 8.28
C ARG A 40 -11.72 -15.95 6.83
N SER A 41 -12.72 -15.19 6.39
CA SER A 41 -13.18 -15.24 4.99
C SER A 41 -12.16 -14.65 4.02
N PHE A 42 -11.48 -13.56 4.41
CA PHE A 42 -10.48 -12.94 3.55
C PHE A 42 -9.17 -13.70 3.52
N TYR A 43 -8.81 -14.36 4.60
CA TYR A 43 -7.51 -15.01 4.76
C TYR A 43 -7.63 -16.49 5.19
N PRO A 44 -8.34 -17.34 4.41
CA PRO A 44 -8.58 -18.73 4.79
C PRO A 44 -7.28 -19.55 4.92
N GLU A 45 -6.28 -19.21 4.11
CA GLU A 45 -4.95 -19.83 4.09
C GLU A 45 -3.87 -18.96 4.74
N GLY A 46 -4.29 -17.97 5.53
CA GLY A 46 -3.40 -16.99 6.14
C GLY A 46 -3.16 -15.75 5.29
N TRP A 47 -2.87 -14.64 5.95
CA TRP A 47 -2.71 -13.34 5.31
C TRP A 47 -1.55 -13.29 4.30
N ARG A 48 -0.45 -14.03 4.58
CA ARG A 48 0.74 -14.04 3.71
C ARG A 48 0.42 -14.55 2.32
N GLN A 49 -0.37 -15.60 2.21
CA GLN A 49 -0.75 -16.18 0.93
C GLN A 49 -1.54 -15.16 0.10
N ARG A 50 -2.56 -14.57 0.67
CA ARG A 50 -3.38 -13.57 -0.04
C ARG A 50 -2.59 -12.31 -0.37
N GLN A 51 -1.85 -11.78 0.58
CA GLN A 51 -1.05 -10.57 0.35
C GLN A 51 -0.01 -10.79 -0.74
N THR A 52 0.66 -11.93 -0.76
CA THR A 52 1.60 -12.28 -1.83
C THR A 52 0.90 -12.31 -3.19
N ALA A 53 -0.26 -12.94 -3.27
CA ALA A 53 -1.03 -13.03 -4.52
C ALA A 53 -1.48 -11.63 -5.00
N ASP A 54 -2.02 -10.81 -4.10
CA ASP A 54 -2.51 -9.46 -4.41
C ASP A 54 -1.35 -8.55 -4.88
N LEU A 55 -0.20 -8.60 -4.22
CA LEU A 55 0.98 -7.83 -4.61
C LEU A 55 1.58 -8.32 -5.94
N ALA A 56 1.64 -9.63 -6.14
CA ALA A 56 2.12 -10.21 -7.39
C ALA A 56 1.23 -9.81 -8.57
N GLU A 57 -0.09 -9.78 -8.37
CA GLU A 57 -1.04 -9.33 -9.40
C GLU A 57 -0.76 -7.88 -9.83
N VAL A 58 -0.45 -7.00 -8.90
CA VAL A 58 -0.07 -5.61 -9.22
C VAL A 58 1.24 -5.55 -9.98
N LEU A 59 2.28 -6.23 -9.51
CA LEU A 59 3.60 -6.20 -10.15
C LEU A 59 3.58 -6.81 -11.57
N ASP A 60 2.76 -7.82 -11.78
CA ASP A 60 2.64 -8.51 -13.07
C ASP A 60 1.64 -7.82 -14.02
N GLY A 61 0.58 -7.25 -13.48
CA GLY A 61 -0.53 -6.66 -14.24
C GLY A 61 -0.40 -5.16 -14.50
N GLU A 62 0.28 -4.43 -13.62
CA GLU A 62 0.37 -2.96 -13.68
C GLU A 62 1.84 -2.46 -13.56
N PRO A 63 2.82 -3.10 -14.25
CA PRO A 63 4.24 -2.77 -14.04
C PRO A 63 4.58 -1.31 -14.36
N ASP A 64 3.88 -0.70 -15.30
CA ASP A 64 4.11 0.69 -15.71
C ASP A 64 3.71 1.72 -14.64
N GLY A 65 2.84 1.33 -13.71
CA GLY A 65 2.42 2.15 -12.56
C GLY A 65 3.32 1.99 -11.33
N VAL A 66 4.33 1.13 -11.41
CA VAL A 66 5.19 0.79 -10.27
C VAL A 66 6.54 1.47 -10.37
N ASP A 67 6.91 2.18 -9.31
CA ASP A 67 8.24 2.78 -9.13
C ASP A 67 8.89 2.25 -7.86
N VAL A 68 10.19 2.07 -7.91
CA VAL A 68 10.99 1.41 -6.87
C VAL A 68 12.01 2.36 -6.29
N ALA A 69 12.02 2.47 -4.97
CA ALA A 69 13.09 3.15 -4.25
C ALA A 69 14.29 2.21 -4.13
N VAL A 70 15.44 2.67 -4.61
CA VAL A 70 16.69 1.91 -4.61
C VAL A 70 17.74 2.66 -3.80
N LEU A 71 18.43 1.96 -2.91
CA LEU A 71 19.53 2.47 -2.13
C LEU A 71 20.73 1.51 -2.26
N ASP A 72 21.86 2.02 -2.70
CA ASP A 72 23.07 1.22 -2.93
C ASP A 72 22.81 -0.03 -3.79
N GLY A 73 22.02 0.15 -4.85
CA GLY A 73 21.65 -0.92 -5.78
C GLY A 73 20.59 -1.91 -5.28
N ARG A 74 20.02 -1.70 -4.07
CA ARG A 74 19.02 -2.59 -3.48
C ARG A 74 17.65 -1.94 -3.47
N PRO A 75 16.58 -2.65 -3.88
CA PRO A 75 15.21 -2.22 -3.63
C PRO A 75 14.94 -2.11 -2.12
N VAL A 76 14.46 -0.94 -1.67
CA VAL A 76 14.18 -0.66 -0.26
C VAL A 76 12.73 -0.18 -0.04
N GLY A 77 11.96 -0.07 -1.10
CA GLY A 77 10.55 0.31 -1.06
C GLY A 77 10.00 0.46 -2.46
N TRP A 78 8.69 0.60 -2.57
CA TRP A 78 8.03 0.82 -3.86
C TRP A 78 6.67 1.46 -3.70
N VAL A 79 6.17 2.02 -4.80
CA VAL A 79 4.85 2.63 -4.88
C VAL A 79 4.18 2.20 -6.18
N CYS A 80 2.88 1.95 -6.11
CA CYS A 80 2.04 1.80 -7.30
C CYS A 80 1.11 3.00 -7.39
N THR A 81 1.19 3.73 -8.49
CA THR A 81 0.33 4.88 -8.80
C THR A 81 -0.65 4.48 -9.90
N ARG A 82 -1.94 4.70 -9.65
CA ARG A 82 -3.01 4.58 -10.65
C ARG A 82 -3.53 5.96 -11.00
N LEU A 83 -4.05 6.10 -12.21
CA LEU A 83 -4.69 7.34 -12.65
C LEU A 83 -6.15 7.07 -12.98
N HIS A 84 -7.02 7.93 -12.49
CA HIS A 84 -8.47 7.94 -12.72
C HIS A 84 -8.85 9.27 -13.41
N PRO A 85 -8.67 9.37 -14.75
CA PRO A 85 -8.91 10.63 -15.47
C PRO A 85 -10.34 11.14 -15.34
N GLU A 86 -11.32 10.24 -15.24
CA GLU A 86 -12.74 10.55 -15.07
C GLU A 86 -13.01 11.41 -13.82
N ASP A 87 -12.26 11.18 -12.74
CA ASP A 87 -12.34 11.92 -11.49
C ASP A 87 -11.21 12.96 -11.34
N ARG A 88 -10.35 13.07 -12.35
CA ARG A 88 -9.12 13.86 -12.29
C ARG A 88 -8.27 13.54 -11.07
N MET A 89 -8.14 12.25 -10.75
CA MET A 89 -7.55 11.76 -9.53
C MET A 89 -6.39 10.80 -9.80
N GLY A 90 -5.27 11.01 -9.12
CA GLY A 90 -4.25 9.98 -8.93
C GLY A 90 -4.56 9.16 -7.68
N GLU A 91 -4.13 7.92 -7.65
CA GLU A 91 -4.26 7.03 -6.50
C GLU A 91 -2.91 6.43 -6.15
N VAL A 92 -2.51 6.59 -4.91
CA VAL A 92 -1.42 5.79 -4.33
C VAL A 92 -2.03 4.46 -3.89
N TYR A 93 -2.00 3.48 -4.79
CA TYR A 93 -2.64 2.18 -4.54
C TYR A 93 -1.87 1.33 -3.55
N ILE A 94 -0.55 1.30 -3.67
CA ILE A 94 0.36 0.62 -2.75
C ILE A 94 1.54 1.54 -2.49
N VAL A 95 1.96 1.66 -1.25
CA VAL A 95 3.24 2.21 -0.85
C VAL A 95 3.80 1.38 0.29
N VAL A 96 5.02 0.95 0.16
CA VAL A 96 5.68 0.13 1.17
C VAL A 96 7.17 0.42 1.24
N VAL A 97 7.72 0.40 2.44
CA VAL A 97 9.15 0.57 2.71
C VAL A 97 9.63 -0.62 3.53
N ASP A 98 10.77 -1.17 3.14
CA ASP A 98 11.46 -2.23 3.88
C ASP A 98 11.62 -1.82 5.35
N PRO A 99 11.20 -2.66 6.33
CA PRO A 99 11.30 -2.33 7.75
C PRO A 99 12.68 -1.86 8.20
N ASP A 100 13.76 -2.40 7.63
CA ASP A 100 15.12 -2.03 7.96
C ASP A 100 15.52 -0.62 7.48
N TYR A 101 14.70 -0.03 6.60
CA TYR A 101 14.95 1.28 5.99
C TYR A 101 13.86 2.31 6.30
N GLN A 102 12.88 1.97 7.12
CA GLN A 102 11.84 2.88 7.56
C GLN A 102 12.41 4.05 8.39
N ARG A 103 11.63 5.14 8.46
CA ARG A 103 11.98 6.36 9.21
C ARG A 103 13.22 7.08 8.67
N ARG A 104 13.57 6.85 7.42
CA ARG A 104 14.67 7.52 6.70
C ARG A 104 14.17 8.42 5.56
N GLY A 105 12.88 8.74 5.55
CA GLY A 105 12.27 9.61 4.53
C GLY A 105 11.92 8.92 3.20
N ILE A 106 12.15 7.60 3.07
CA ILE A 106 11.89 6.85 1.83
C ILE A 106 10.40 6.83 1.50
N GLY A 107 9.55 6.57 2.48
CA GLY A 107 8.09 6.60 2.28
C GLY A 107 7.60 7.97 1.81
N ARG A 108 8.12 9.05 2.39
CA ARG A 108 7.81 10.42 1.94
C ARG A 108 8.28 10.66 0.51
N ALA A 109 9.47 10.18 0.14
CA ALA A 109 10.00 10.32 -1.21
C ALA A 109 9.13 9.59 -2.24
N LEU A 110 8.69 8.35 -1.93
CA LEU A 110 7.78 7.58 -2.78
C LEU A 110 6.42 8.26 -2.92
N MET A 111 5.85 8.77 -1.83
CA MET A 111 4.59 9.52 -1.86
C MET A 111 4.70 10.79 -2.70
N ASN A 112 5.76 11.56 -2.51
CA ASN A 112 6.00 12.78 -3.29
C ASN A 112 6.16 12.46 -4.78
N HIS A 113 6.89 11.39 -5.12
CA HIS A 113 7.05 10.94 -6.50
C HIS A 113 5.70 10.60 -7.15
N SER A 114 4.85 9.84 -6.45
CA SER A 114 3.50 9.51 -6.93
C SER A 114 2.63 10.77 -7.13
N MET A 115 2.68 11.71 -6.19
CA MET A 115 1.96 12.99 -6.31
C MET A 115 2.45 13.83 -7.51
N GLU A 116 3.75 13.85 -7.76
CA GLU A 116 4.32 14.55 -8.93
C GLU A 116 3.90 13.89 -10.25
N GLN A 117 3.89 12.56 -10.32
CA GLN A 117 3.37 11.85 -11.49
C GLN A 117 1.90 12.18 -11.76
N ALA A 118 1.06 12.17 -10.74
CA ALA A 118 -0.35 12.54 -10.85
C ALA A 118 -0.50 13.99 -11.33
N ARG A 119 0.28 14.92 -10.78
CA ARG A 119 0.28 16.33 -11.20
C ARG A 119 0.71 16.49 -12.65
N ALA A 120 1.78 15.82 -13.06
CA ALA A 120 2.28 15.85 -14.43
C ALA A 120 1.27 15.27 -15.42
N ALA A 121 0.44 14.32 -15.00
CA ALA A 121 -0.64 13.74 -15.79
C ALA A 121 -1.93 14.62 -15.81
N GLY A 122 -1.92 15.79 -15.17
CA GLY A 122 -3.06 16.72 -15.15
C GLY A 122 -4.14 16.38 -14.13
N MET A 123 -3.86 15.52 -13.16
CA MET A 123 -4.80 15.21 -12.09
C MET A 123 -4.93 16.39 -11.12
N ALA A 124 -6.11 16.56 -10.55
CA ALA A 124 -6.41 17.65 -9.62
C ALA A 124 -6.25 17.26 -8.16
N MET A 125 -6.20 15.96 -7.86
CA MET A 125 -6.08 15.43 -6.51
C MET A 125 -5.40 14.07 -6.51
N VAL A 126 -4.97 13.64 -5.34
CA VAL A 126 -4.44 12.29 -5.10
C VAL A 126 -5.17 11.67 -3.92
N MET A 127 -5.60 10.43 -4.07
CA MET A 127 -6.23 9.63 -3.04
C MET A 127 -5.26 8.55 -2.56
N VAL A 128 -5.28 8.27 -1.28
CA VAL A 128 -4.69 7.08 -0.66
C VAL A 128 -5.68 6.51 0.34
N GLU A 129 -5.87 5.21 0.33
CA GLU A 129 -6.79 4.53 1.22
C GLU A 129 -6.03 3.57 2.14
N THR A 130 -6.43 3.53 3.39
CA THR A 130 -5.89 2.59 4.38
C THR A 130 -6.96 2.26 5.42
N GLY A 131 -6.73 1.21 6.21
CA GLY A 131 -7.65 0.82 7.27
C GLY A 131 -7.71 1.80 8.44
N GLY A 132 -8.84 1.80 9.14
CA GLY A 132 -9.04 2.54 10.39
C GLY A 132 -8.53 1.81 11.64
N ASP A 133 -8.04 0.59 11.48
CA ASP A 133 -7.54 -0.27 12.55
C ASP A 133 -6.16 0.16 13.10
N HIS A 134 -5.78 -0.38 14.25
CA HIS A 134 -4.51 -0.06 14.91
C HIS A 134 -3.28 -0.42 14.08
N GLY A 135 -3.34 -1.50 13.29
CA GLY A 135 -2.23 -1.91 12.42
C GLY A 135 -1.87 -0.87 11.37
N HIS A 136 -2.85 -0.09 10.89
CA HIS A 136 -2.66 0.95 9.90
C HIS A 136 -2.49 2.36 10.50
N ALA A 137 -2.42 2.50 11.83
CA ALA A 137 -2.23 3.81 12.47
C ALA A 137 -0.97 4.55 12.00
N PRO A 138 0.19 3.89 11.81
CA PRO A 138 1.38 4.56 11.26
C PRO A 138 1.17 5.10 9.84
N ALA A 139 0.45 4.37 8.99
CA ALA A 139 0.12 4.82 7.63
C ALA A 139 -0.76 6.07 7.67
N ARG A 140 -1.82 6.08 8.50
CA ARG A 140 -2.68 7.25 8.67
C ARG A 140 -1.90 8.48 9.14
N ALA A 141 -1.01 8.31 10.12
CA ALA A 141 -0.17 9.40 10.60
C ALA A 141 0.75 9.97 9.50
N THR A 142 1.28 9.10 8.65
CA THR A 142 2.10 9.50 7.49
C THR A 142 1.31 10.34 6.52
N TYR A 143 0.11 9.92 6.14
CA TYR A 143 -0.73 10.65 5.18
C TYR A 143 -1.20 11.99 5.73
N GLU A 144 -1.65 12.03 6.96
CA GLU A 144 -2.04 13.27 7.63
C GLU A 144 -0.85 14.24 7.75
N GLY A 145 0.35 13.74 8.06
CA GLY A 145 1.58 14.51 8.09
C GLY A 145 2.04 15.04 6.71
N LEU A 146 1.55 14.45 5.62
CA LEU A 146 1.75 14.93 4.25
C LEU A 146 0.65 15.88 3.77
N GLY A 147 -0.33 16.20 4.61
CA GLY A 147 -1.40 17.13 4.30
C GLY A 147 -2.64 16.49 3.66
N PHE A 148 -2.74 15.15 3.65
CA PHE A 148 -3.96 14.50 3.20
C PHE A 148 -5.10 14.76 4.18
N GLN A 149 -6.29 15.00 3.63
CA GLN A 149 -7.51 15.21 4.40
C GLN A 149 -8.34 13.94 4.38
N ARG A 150 -8.86 13.54 5.54
CA ARG A 150 -9.59 12.28 5.67
C ARG A 150 -11.01 12.40 5.13
N TRP A 151 -11.38 11.44 4.29
CA TRP A 151 -12.78 11.14 3.98
C TRP A 151 -13.31 10.17 5.05
N PRO A 152 -14.37 10.49 5.78
CA PRO A 152 -14.94 9.55 6.75
C PRO A 152 -15.65 8.39 6.02
N VAL A 153 -15.21 7.17 6.32
CA VAL A 153 -15.76 5.93 5.76
C VAL A 153 -16.13 4.98 6.89
N ALA A 154 -17.28 4.35 6.79
CA ALA A 154 -17.67 3.25 7.65
C ALA A 154 -17.97 2.02 6.79
N ARG A 155 -17.49 0.84 7.21
CA ARG A 155 -17.68 -0.42 6.50
C ARG A 155 -18.25 -1.45 7.47
N TYR A 156 -19.36 -2.07 7.10
CA TYR A 156 -20.10 -3.02 7.91
C TYR A 156 -20.19 -4.37 7.23
N PHE A 157 -20.10 -5.43 8.01
CA PHE A 157 -20.26 -6.82 7.55
C PHE A 157 -21.29 -7.53 8.43
N LYS A 158 -22.10 -8.39 7.82
CA LYS A 158 -23.02 -9.29 8.55
C LYS A 158 -22.66 -10.72 8.19
N ASP A 159 -22.52 -11.58 9.22
CA ASP A 159 -22.35 -13.03 9.00
C ASP A 159 -23.71 -13.62 8.61
N LEU A 160 -23.80 -14.23 7.43
CA LEU A 160 -25.03 -14.85 6.96
C LEU A 160 -25.18 -16.33 7.44
N ALA A 161 -24.16 -16.88 8.06
CA ALA A 161 -24.21 -18.19 8.67
C ALA A 161 -24.89 -18.18 10.05
N ASP A 162 -24.86 -17.03 10.76
CA ASP A 162 -25.61 -16.83 11.98
C ASP A 162 -27.07 -16.54 11.57
N GLY A 163 -27.94 -17.55 11.63
CA GLY A 163 -29.37 -17.40 11.44
C GLY A 163 -29.98 -16.46 12.50
N ASP A 164 -31.05 -15.75 12.13
CA ASP A 164 -31.87 -14.93 13.04
C ASP A 164 -32.39 -15.73 14.23
#